data_465d7474c5e7989052e6ca903efd7b32
#
_entry.id   465d7474c5e7989052e6ca903efd7b32
#
_cell.length_a   1.000
_cell.length_b   1.000
_cell.length_c   1.000
_cell.angle_alpha   90.00
_cell.angle_beta   90.00
_cell.angle_gamma   90.00
#
_symmetry.space_group_name_H-M   'P 1'
#
loop_
_entity.id
_entity.type
_entity.pdbx_description
1 polymer ?
#
loop_
_entity_poly.entity_id
_entity_poly.type
_entity_poly.pdbx_seq_one_letter_code
_entity_poly.pdbx_strand_id
1 'polypeptide(L)'
;MDDVEEAARRLLRALNENQAHGREGAVVQPGEHEAHDADLGPGSILYRSAVWWLLDKGALVPDRKANKRARNASGAQHRDFAFRITQRGVEMLRVA
;
A
#
# COMPACT_ATOMS: atom_id res chain seq x y z
N MET A 1 -18.33 8.27 -2.82
CA MET A 1 -18.02 7.70 -3.87
C MET A 1 -17.09 6.59 -3.79
N ASP A 2 -17.45 5.70 -4.54
CA ASP A 2 -16.92 4.40 -4.43
C ASP A 2 -15.65 4.16 -5.20
N ASP A 3 -15.27 5.09 -6.06
CA ASP A 3 -14.11 4.92 -6.93
C ASP A 3 -12.80 4.82 -6.15
N VAL A 4 -12.63 5.65 -5.12
CA VAL A 4 -11.42 5.61 -4.31
C VAL A 4 -11.41 4.34 -3.44
N GLU A 5 -12.53 4.00 -2.84
CA GLU A 5 -12.63 2.79 -2.02
C GLU A 5 -12.36 1.54 -2.86
N GLU A 6 -12.97 1.45 -4.02
CA GLU A 6 -12.77 0.32 -4.91
C GLU A 6 -11.32 0.24 -5.37
N ALA A 7 -10.75 1.37 -5.77
CA ALA A 7 -9.35 1.43 -6.17
C ALA A 7 -8.42 1.03 -5.01
N ALA A 8 -8.73 1.49 -3.80
CA ALA A 8 -7.96 1.15 -2.62
C ALA A 8 -7.99 -0.35 -2.33
N ARG A 9 -9.17 -0.97 -2.45
CA ARG A 9 -9.29 -2.40 -2.23
C ARG A 9 -8.54 -3.21 -3.27
N ARG A 10 -8.58 -2.79 -4.53
CA ARG A 10 -7.81 -3.44 -5.60
C ARG A 10 -6.31 -3.29 -5.35
N LEU A 11 -5.88 -2.10 -4.94
CA LEU A 11 -4.47 -1.87 -4.65
C LEU A 11 -4.01 -2.72 -3.47
N LEU A 12 -4.81 -2.79 -2.41
CA LEU A 12 -4.49 -3.61 -1.24
C LEU A 12 -4.37 -5.08 -1.62
N ARG A 13 -5.26 -5.56 -2.48
CA ARG A 13 -5.20 -6.93 -2.97
C ARG A 13 -3.92 -7.18 -3.76
N ALA A 14 -3.56 -6.25 -4.65
CA ALA A 14 -2.33 -6.38 -5.42
C ALA A 14 -1.09 -6.36 -4.52
N LEU A 15 -1.06 -5.47 -3.52
CA LEU A 15 0.03 -5.45 -2.55
C LEU A 15 0.13 -6.77 -1.80
N ASN A 16 -1.00 -7.30 -1.37
CA ASN A 16 -1.05 -8.57 -0.66
C ASN A 16 -0.53 -9.73 -1.51
N GLU A 17 -0.99 -9.81 -2.75
CA GLU A 17 -0.60 -10.88 -3.65
C GLU A 17 0.87 -10.83 -4.02
N ASN A 18 1.39 -9.63 -4.23
CA ASN A 18 2.76 -9.44 -4.71
C ASN A 18 3.80 -9.42 -3.59
N GLN A 19 3.39 -9.10 -2.35
CA GLN A 19 4.35 -8.84 -1.27
C GLN A 19 4.07 -9.64 -0.01
N ALA A 20 2.82 -9.69 0.42
CA ALA A 20 2.49 -10.08 1.78
C ALA A 20 1.81 -11.44 1.91
N HIS A 21 1.12 -11.90 0.90
CA HIS A 21 0.37 -13.17 0.91
C HIS A 21 -0.58 -13.29 2.11
N GLY A 22 -1.27 -12.20 2.46
CA GLY A 22 -2.26 -12.19 3.55
C GLY A 22 -1.68 -12.15 4.94
N ARG A 23 -0.43 -11.76 5.10
CA ARG A 23 0.25 -11.76 6.40
C ARG A 23 0.21 -10.39 7.04
N GLU A 24 -0.39 -10.31 8.21
CA GLU A 24 -0.34 -9.11 9.03
C GLU A 24 1.13 -8.76 9.33
N GLY A 25 1.44 -7.48 9.26
CA GLY A 25 2.77 -6.99 9.57
C GLY A 25 3.78 -7.15 8.44
N ALA A 26 3.38 -7.71 7.32
CA ALA A 26 4.28 -7.81 6.18
C ALA A 26 4.56 -6.42 5.59
N VAL A 27 5.80 -6.21 5.18
CA VAL A 27 6.21 -4.95 4.59
C VAL A 27 5.80 -4.93 3.12
N VAL A 28 5.11 -3.88 2.72
CA VAL A 28 4.68 -3.69 1.33
C VAL A 28 5.14 -2.33 0.83
N GLN A 29 5.36 -2.24 -0.45
CA GLN A 29 5.77 -0.99 -1.08
C GLN A 29 4.89 -0.76 -2.30
N PRO A 30 3.88 0.12 -2.19
CA PRO A 30 3.08 0.45 -3.35
C PRO A 30 3.97 0.99 -4.45
N GLY A 31 3.86 0.45 -5.62
CA GLY A 31 4.70 0.83 -6.73
C GLY A 31 4.01 0.66 -8.06
N GLU A 32 4.80 0.73 -9.11
CA GLU A 32 4.28 0.68 -10.47
C GLU A 32 3.58 -0.63 -10.76
N HIS A 33 4.15 -1.75 -10.31
CA HIS A 33 3.56 -3.06 -10.54
C HIS A 33 2.21 -3.20 -9.86
N GLU A 34 2.12 -2.81 -8.60
CA GLU A 34 0.88 -2.93 -7.84
C GLU A 34 -0.18 -1.99 -8.37
N ALA A 35 0.20 -0.79 -8.79
CA ALA A 35 -0.73 0.13 -9.41
C ALA A 35 -1.26 -0.45 -10.73
N HIS A 36 -0.40 -1.05 -11.52
CA HIS A 36 -0.77 -1.65 -12.79
C HIS A 36 -1.70 -2.86 -12.59
N ASP A 37 -1.36 -3.74 -11.64
CA ASP A 37 -2.20 -4.90 -11.33
C ASP A 37 -3.56 -4.49 -10.80
N ALA A 38 -3.66 -3.34 -10.15
CA ALA A 38 -4.91 -2.80 -9.65
C ALA A 38 -5.65 -1.97 -10.70
N ASP A 39 -5.11 -1.88 -11.91
CA ASP A 39 -5.67 -1.08 -13.02
C ASP A 39 -5.70 0.41 -12.67
N LEU A 40 -4.62 0.88 -12.05
CA LEU A 40 -4.45 2.28 -11.68
C LEU A 40 -3.21 2.84 -12.36
N GLY A 41 -3.29 4.09 -12.80
CA GLY A 41 -2.11 4.76 -13.35
C GLY A 41 -1.12 5.10 -12.25
N PRO A 42 0.16 4.68 -12.34
CA PRO A 42 1.15 5.06 -11.33
C PRO A 42 1.26 6.57 -11.24
N GLY A 43 1.24 7.10 -10.02
CA GLY A 43 1.32 8.54 -9.79
C GLY A 43 0.05 9.31 -10.09
N SER A 44 -1.01 8.64 -10.51
CA SER A 44 -2.30 9.30 -10.76
C SER A 44 -2.92 9.78 -9.45
N ILE A 45 -3.88 10.69 -9.57
CA ILE A 45 -4.62 11.17 -8.39
C ILE A 45 -5.37 10.02 -7.74
N LEU A 46 -5.96 9.15 -8.54
CA LEU A 46 -6.70 8.01 -8.01
C LEU A 46 -5.78 7.05 -7.24
N TYR A 47 -4.59 6.79 -7.75
CA TYR A 47 -3.61 5.95 -7.08
C TYR A 47 -3.21 6.55 -5.73
N ARG A 48 -2.89 7.85 -5.71
CA ARG A 48 -2.52 8.53 -4.46
C ARG A 48 -3.68 8.53 -3.46
N SER A 49 -4.88 8.79 -3.95
CA SER A 49 -6.07 8.78 -3.11
C SER A 49 -6.32 7.40 -2.52
N ALA A 50 -6.07 6.35 -3.30
CA ALA A 50 -6.22 4.98 -2.83
C ALA A 50 -5.22 4.68 -1.69
N VAL A 51 -3.96 5.08 -1.84
CA VAL A 51 -2.96 4.90 -0.79
C VAL A 51 -3.37 5.65 0.47
N TRP A 52 -3.77 6.91 0.34
CA TRP A 52 -4.22 7.71 1.48
C TRP A 52 -5.45 7.10 2.15
N TRP A 53 -6.39 6.58 1.35
CA TRP A 53 -7.58 5.93 1.88
C TRP A 53 -7.20 4.72 2.74
N LEU A 54 -6.25 3.92 2.28
CA LEU A 54 -5.79 2.75 3.05
C LEU A 54 -5.11 3.16 4.35
N LEU A 55 -4.32 4.22 4.33
CA LEU A 55 -3.70 4.76 5.53
C LEU A 55 -4.75 5.29 6.50
N ASP A 56 -5.72 6.02 5.99
CA ASP A 56 -6.78 6.62 6.80
C ASP A 56 -7.64 5.55 7.47
N LYS A 57 -7.92 4.46 6.78
CA LYS A 57 -8.72 3.36 7.32
C LYS A 57 -7.92 2.42 8.23
N GLY A 58 -6.63 2.65 8.36
CA GLY A 58 -5.80 1.80 9.18
C GLY A 58 -5.44 0.46 8.55
N ALA A 59 -5.65 0.33 7.24
CA ALA A 59 -5.27 -0.89 6.51
C ALA A 59 -3.76 -1.01 6.32
N LEU A 60 -3.09 0.13 6.25
CA LEU A 60 -1.63 0.23 6.15
C LEU A 60 -1.13 1.20 7.20
N VAL A 61 0.07 0.96 7.69
CA VAL A 61 0.79 1.91 8.54
C VAL A 61 2.23 2.03 8.04
N PRO A 62 2.87 3.20 8.17
CA PRO A 62 4.25 3.35 7.70
C PRO A 62 5.19 2.41 8.44
N ASP A 63 6.10 1.79 7.70
CA ASP A 63 7.16 0.98 8.30
C ASP A 63 8.40 1.83 8.48
N ARG A 64 8.61 2.28 9.70
CA ARG A 64 9.70 3.20 10.02
C ARG A 64 11.07 2.59 9.77
N LYS A 65 11.24 1.31 10.09
CA LYS A 65 12.54 0.63 9.93
C LYS A 65 12.90 0.47 8.46
N ALA A 66 11.95 0.02 7.64
CA ALA A 66 12.17 -0.14 6.22
C ALA A 66 12.44 1.21 5.56
N ASN A 67 11.68 2.24 5.91
CA ASN A 67 11.88 3.58 5.37
C ASN A 67 13.23 4.15 5.78
N LYS A 68 13.63 3.95 7.03
CA LYS A 68 14.94 4.41 7.52
C LYS A 68 16.08 3.73 6.76
N ARG A 69 16.00 2.41 6.56
CA ARG A 69 17.01 1.68 5.79
C ARG A 69 17.10 2.19 4.35
N ALA A 70 15.96 2.41 3.74
CA ALA A 70 15.90 2.91 2.37
C ALA A 70 16.50 4.32 2.27
N ARG A 71 16.20 5.19 3.24
CA ARG A 71 16.80 6.53 3.26
C ARG A 71 18.32 6.48 3.43
N ASN A 72 18.82 5.60 4.29
CA ASN A 72 20.24 5.45 4.49
C ASN A 72 20.94 4.92 3.25
N ALA A 73 20.28 4.06 2.49
CA ALA A 73 20.83 3.52 1.26
C ALA A 73 20.74 4.49 0.08
N SER A 74 19.66 5.28 0.01
CA SER A 74 19.36 6.12 -1.14
C SER A 74 19.69 7.60 -0.93
N GLY A 75 20.05 8.00 0.28
CA GLY A 75 20.31 9.37 0.62
C GLY A 75 19.06 10.13 1.03
N ALA A 76 19.20 11.46 1.11
CA ALA A 76 18.18 12.31 1.72
C ALA A 76 16.91 12.48 0.90
N GLN A 77 16.90 12.05 -0.35
CA GLN A 77 15.75 12.30 -1.23
C GLN A 77 14.73 11.16 -1.24
N HIS A 78 14.99 10.12 -0.50
CA HIS A 78 14.07 9.00 -0.44
C HIS A 78 12.76 9.40 0.23
N ARG A 79 11.64 9.04 -0.37
CA ARG A 79 10.32 9.28 0.19
C ARG A 79 9.86 8.05 0.97
N ASP A 80 9.12 8.29 2.04
CA ASP A 80 8.58 7.22 2.86
C ASP A 80 7.41 6.56 2.15
N PHE A 81 7.63 5.37 1.61
CA PHE A 81 6.58 4.62 0.94
C PHE A 81 6.61 3.12 1.22
N ALA A 82 7.29 2.71 2.29
CA ALA A 82 7.18 1.36 2.78
C ALA A 82 6.15 1.33 3.91
N PHE A 83 5.22 0.38 3.83
CA PHE A 83 4.12 0.27 4.78
C PHE A 83 4.03 -1.16 5.28
N ARG A 84 3.35 -1.34 6.41
CA ARG A 84 2.95 -2.67 6.87
C ARG A 84 1.47 -2.82 6.69
N ILE A 85 1.08 -4.01 6.22
CA ILE A 85 -0.34 -4.37 6.20
C ILE A 85 -0.74 -4.68 7.64
N THR A 86 -1.83 -4.05 8.09
CA THR A 86 -2.35 -4.26 9.44
C THR A 86 -3.34 -5.41 9.46
N GLN A 87 -3.73 -5.84 10.66
CA GLN A 87 -4.79 -6.82 10.81
C GLN A 87 -6.07 -6.34 10.11
N ARG A 88 -6.38 -5.05 10.23
CA ARG A 88 -7.53 -4.48 9.56
C ARG A 88 -7.43 -4.61 8.04
N GLY A 89 -6.25 -4.39 7.49
CA GLY A 89 -6.02 -4.56 6.06
C GLY A 89 -6.25 -6.00 5.62
N VAL A 90 -5.74 -6.95 6.40
CA VAL A 90 -5.95 -8.38 6.11
C VAL A 90 -7.44 -8.73 6.17
N GLU A 91 -8.15 -8.20 7.17
CA GLU A 91 -9.59 -8.43 7.31
C GLU A 91 -10.37 -7.87 6.13
N MET A 92 -9.98 -6.70 5.63
CA MET A 92 -10.62 -6.11 4.47
C MET A 92 -10.50 -6.96 3.21
N LEU A 93 -9.42 -7.72 3.11
CA LEU A 93 -9.23 -8.64 1.98
C LEU A 93 -10.11 -9.89 2.08
N ARG A 94 -10.54 -10.25 3.27
CA ARG A 94 -11.39 -11.41 3.49
C ARG A 94 -12.86 -11.13 3.26
N VAL A 95 -13.23 -9.86 3.29
CA VAL A 95 -14.60 -9.45 3.02
C VAL A 95 -14.77 -9.36 1.51
N ALA A 96 -15.57 -10.20 0.97
CA ALA A 96 -15.78 -10.28 -0.47
C ALA A 96 -16.55 -9.07 -1.01
#